data_5909133264b1d7406a78057927ee47f4
#
_entry.id   5909133264b1d7406a78057927ee47f4
#
_cell.length_a   1.000
_cell.length_b   1.000
_cell.length_c   1.000
_cell.angle_alpha   90.00
_cell.angle_beta   90.00
_cell.angle_gamma   90.00
#
_symmetry.space_group_name_H-M   'P 1'
#
loop_
_entity.id
_entity.type
_entity.pdbx_description
1 polymer ?
#
loop_
_entity_poly.entity_id
_entity_poly.type
_entity_poly.pdbx_seq_one_letter_code
_entity_poly.pdbx_strand_id
1 'polypeptide(L)'
;MGVNGFRIDAVPYLYEREGTNGENLPETHAFLKKMRAHMDKKHPDMMFLAEANMWPEDSASYFGNGDECHMNYHFPIMPRMYMSVKMEDRYPIMDIIDQTPAIPESCQWAIFLRNHDELTLEMVTDEERDYMYRVYATDPTAKSNLGIRRRLAPLMENNRRKIELMNVLLFSLPGTPVFYYGDEIGMGDNFYLKDRDGVRTPMQWTGDRNAGFSRANPQRLLLPLISDPEYTYESVNVENQQANQNSLLWWTKRIIETRKRYKAFGRGDIRFLHPANAKVLAYVRSYEDEQILVVANLSRFSQAAELDLSDFKGYTPMEVFSQNTFPAIRDESYLFTLPAHGYYWLLLKKAEVSADTRAGGLVPTLELTDWDELGEAKKVKFMENHVLPNYLLGCRWFGGKARVIQNIQIVENINVPVIEGDAAFMVLEVNYNEGLPEMYALPVSLAFGEQEEKLRANHPISVIAPVHMGKRHGVLYDAAYSEEFRNTLYRLMTHRKRLRIGDGELNAYVSREAEKIIRPDGDAVKSKILNAEQSNTSIIFNDRWFFKIYRKLDRASN
;
A
#
# COMPACT_ATOMS: atom_id res chain seq x y z
N MET A 1 -26.71 9.65 5.68
CA MET A 1 -26.28 8.25 5.60
C MET A 1 -24.74 8.11 5.50
N GLY A 2 -23.98 9.16 5.24
CA GLY A 2 -22.52 9.15 5.24
C GLY A 2 -21.88 8.35 4.11
N VAL A 3 -22.56 8.16 2.98
CA VAL A 3 -21.96 7.54 1.77
C VAL A 3 -21.15 8.58 1.01
N ASN A 4 -20.00 8.14 0.45
CA ASN A 4 -19.07 9.00 -0.30
C ASN A 4 -19.20 8.88 -1.82
N GLY A 5 -20.05 7.97 -2.30
CA GLY A 5 -20.28 7.77 -3.73
C GLY A 5 -21.35 6.75 -4.02
N PHE A 6 -21.69 6.64 -5.29
CA PHE A 6 -22.66 5.67 -5.81
C PHE A 6 -22.11 4.96 -7.04
N ARG A 7 -22.28 3.64 -7.08
CA ARG A 7 -22.19 2.88 -8.32
C ARG A 7 -23.56 2.97 -8.99
N ILE A 8 -23.58 3.39 -10.23
CA ILE A 8 -24.80 3.48 -11.05
C ILE A 8 -24.88 2.23 -11.90
N ASP A 9 -25.79 1.36 -11.52
CA ASP A 9 -26.01 0.07 -12.15
C ASP A 9 -26.57 0.26 -13.55
N ALA A 10 -26.09 -0.53 -14.52
CA ALA A 10 -26.59 -0.59 -15.90
C ALA A 10 -26.87 0.79 -16.52
N VAL A 11 -25.97 1.74 -16.32
CA VAL A 11 -26.17 3.16 -16.69
C VAL A 11 -26.54 3.39 -18.15
N PRO A 12 -26.11 2.57 -19.15
CA PRO A 12 -26.51 2.74 -20.55
C PRO A 12 -28.01 2.65 -20.76
N TYR A 13 -28.73 1.92 -19.92
CA TYR A 13 -30.14 1.59 -20.06
C TYR A 13 -31.08 2.43 -19.16
N LEU A 14 -30.65 3.62 -18.70
CA LEU A 14 -31.47 4.49 -17.84
C LEU A 14 -32.73 5.01 -18.55
N TYR A 15 -32.69 5.12 -19.86
CA TYR A 15 -33.82 5.56 -20.68
C TYR A 15 -34.09 4.53 -21.77
N GLU A 16 -35.35 4.32 -22.06
CA GLU A 16 -35.82 3.50 -23.16
C GLU A 16 -36.46 4.39 -24.23
N ARG A 17 -36.22 4.06 -25.50
CA ARG A 17 -36.85 4.70 -26.64
C ARG A 17 -37.23 3.64 -27.67
N GLU A 18 -38.51 3.63 -28.06
CA GLU A 18 -38.99 2.71 -29.08
C GLU A 18 -38.21 2.87 -30.40
N GLY A 19 -37.82 1.74 -31.00
CA GLY A 19 -37.05 1.71 -32.24
C GLY A 19 -35.53 1.87 -32.04
N THR A 20 -35.04 1.86 -30.82
CA THR A 20 -33.60 1.85 -30.46
C THR A 20 -33.26 0.62 -29.64
N ASN A 21 -31.94 0.37 -29.44
CA ASN A 21 -31.47 -0.66 -28.49
C ASN A 21 -31.47 -0.17 -27.02
N GLY A 22 -31.86 1.08 -26.76
CA GLY A 22 -31.88 1.69 -25.42
C GLY A 22 -30.52 2.11 -24.87
N GLU A 23 -29.44 1.96 -25.63
CA GLU A 23 -28.08 2.28 -25.18
C GLU A 23 -27.64 3.68 -25.63
N ASN A 24 -26.83 4.35 -24.81
CA ASN A 24 -26.20 5.64 -25.13
C ASN A 24 -27.17 6.73 -25.61
N LEU A 25 -28.39 6.72 -25.10
CA LEU A 25 -29.37 7.71 -25.50
C LEU A 25 -28.98 9.11 -24.98
N PRO A 26 -29.19 10.17 -25.78
CA PRO A 26 -28.92 11.55 -25.34
C PRO A 26 -29.58 11.94 -24.01
N GLU A 27 -30.75 11.35 -23.71
CA GLU A 27 -31.48 11.57 -22.47
C GLU A 27 -30.74 11.01 -21.26
N THR A 28 -30.07 9.86 -21.41
CA THR A 28 -29.21 9.28 -20.36
C THR A 28 -28.09 10.25 -20.01
N HIS A 29 -27.34 10.73 -20.99
CA HIS A 29 -26.25 11.69 -20.80
C HIS A 29 -26.74 13.02 -20.20
N ALA A 30 -27.86 13.55 -20.71
CA ALA A 30 -28.46 14.77 -20.16
C ALA A 30 -28.87 14.62 -18.69
N PHE A 31 -29.38 13.47 -18.31
CA PHE A 31 -29.74 13.15 -16.92
C PHE A 31 -28.48 13.04 -16.05
N LEU A 32 -27.44 12.36 -16.50
CA LEU A 32 -26.18 12.21 -15.76
C LEU A 32 -25.54 13.57 -15.49
N LYS A 33 -25.47 14.46 -16.49
CA LYS A 33 -24.99 15.86 -16.32
C LYS A 33 -25.80 16.62 -15.28
N LYS A 34 -27.12 16.52 -15.34
CA LYS A 34 -28.01 17.17 -14.37
C LYS A 34 -27.79 16.61 -12.95
N MET A 35 -27.66 15.30 -12.83
CA MET A 35 -27.41 14.63 -11.56
C MET A 35 -26.04 15.05 -11.00
N ARG A 36 -25.00 15.03 -11.83
CA ARG A 36 -23.65 15.43 -11.46
C ARG A 36 -23.62 16.90 -10.97
N ALA A 37 -24.16 17.83 -11.73
CA ALA A 37 -24.22 19.24 -11.35
C ALA A 37 -24.98 19.47 -10.04
N HIS A 38 -26.04 18.69 -9.78
CA HIS A 38 -26.78 18.76 -8.51
C HIS A 38 -25.92 18.28 -7.33
N MET A 39 -25.19 17.17 -7.52
CA MET A 39 -24.36 16.59 -6.46
C MET A 39 -23.14 17.46 -6.16
N ASP A 40 -22.44 17.94 -7.17
CA ASP A 40 -21.27 18.81 -7.00
C ASP A 40 -21.60 20.08 -6.19
N LYS A 41 -22.82 20.62 -6.39
CA LYS A 41 -23.29 21.78 -5.63
C LYS A 41 -23.54 21.49 -4.15
N LYS A 42 -24.02 20.28 -3.80
CA LYS A 42 -24.44 19.91 -2.44
C LYS A 42 -23.43 19.05 -1.70
N HIS A 43 -22.72 18.22 -2.43
CA HIS A 43 -21.82 17.18 -1.92
C HIS A 43 -20.60 17.05 -2.86
N PRO A 44 -19.69 18.04 -2.90
CA PRO A 44 -18.59 18.11 -3.86
C PRO A 44 -17.61 16.94 -3.76
N ASP A 45 -17.57 16.25 -2.63
CA ASP A 45 -16.69 15.09 -2.41
C ASP A 45 -17.33 13.75 -2.80
N MET A 46 -18.55 13.79 -3.37
CA MET A 46 -19.26 12.56 -3.72
C MET A 46 -18.92 12.09 -5.13
N MET A 47 -18.67 10.79 -5.26
CA MET A 47 -18.23 10.17 -6.51
C MET A 47 -19.35 9.36 -7.16
N PHE A 48 -19.40 9.38 -8.49
CA PHE A 48 -20.20 8.46 -9.33
C PHE A 48 -19.30 7.50 -10.08
N LEU A 49 -19.60 6.21 -9.96
CA LEU A 49 -18.98 5.13 -10.70
C LEU A 49 -20.02 4.51 -11.64
N ALA A 50 -19.83 4.65 -12.93
CA ALA A 50 -20.70 4.07 -13.96
C ALA A 50 -20.41 2.59 -14.16
N GLU A 51 -21.45 1.80 -14.40
CA GLU A 51 -21.37 0.46 -14.94
C GLU A 51 -21.87 0.47 -16.38
N ALA A 52 -20.93 0.68 -17.32
CA ALA A 52 -21.18 0.60 -18.75
C ALA A 52 -20.29 -0.49 -19.35
N ASN A 53 -20.87 -1.69 -19.56
CA ASN A 53 -20.17 -2.80 -20.18
C ASN A 53 -20.19 -2.64 -21.70
N MET A 54 -19.29 -1.85 -22.21
CA MET A 54 -19.20 -1.43 -23.61
C MET A 54 -17.74 -1.40 -24.07
N TRP A 55 -17.53 -1.28 -25.37
CA TRP A 55 -16.20 -1.01 -25.91
C TRP A 55 -15.63 0.29 -25.35
N PRO A 56 -14.28 0.45 -25.27
CA PRO A 56 -13.67 1.57 -24.57
C PRO A 56 -14.13 2.95 -25.07
N GLU A 57 -14.33 3.10 -26.37
CA GLU A 57 -14.78 4.34 -26.98
C GLU A 57 -16.17 4.75 -26.53
N ASP A 58 -17.14 3.81 -26.56
CA ASP A 58 -18.52 4.04 -26.11
C ASP A 58 -18.55 4.26 -24.60
N SER A 59 -17.85 3.44 -23.85
CA SER A 59 -17.77 3.53 -22.39
C SER A 59 -17.17 4.86 -21.92
N ALA A 60 -16.20 5.43 -22.65
CA ALA A 60 -15.61 6.72 -22.34
C ALA A 60 -16.61 7.88 -22.43
N SER A 61 -17.69 7.75 -23.21
CA SER A 61 -18.72 8.77 -23.34
C SER A 61 -19.38 9.13 -22.00
N TYR A 62 -19.42 8.19 -21.05
CA TYR A 62 -20.00 8.37 -19.71
C TYR A 62 -19.17 9.22 -18.75
N PHE A 63 -17.98 9.65 -19.17
CA PHE A 63 -17.23 10.71 -18.47
C PHE A 63 -17.69 12.12 -18.91
N GLY A 64 -18.30 12.24 -20.10
CA GLY A 64 -18.60 13.53 -20.72
C GLY A 64 -17.34 14.36 -20.88
N ASN A 65 -17.40 15.63 -20.56
CA ASN A 65 -16.24 16.53 -20.44
C ASN A 65 -15.74 16.62 -18.99
N GLY A 66 -15.89 15.56 -18.19
CA GLY A 66 -15.69 15.56 -16.75
C GLY A 66 -16.93 16.00 -15.97
N ASP A 67 -18.09 16.07 -16.64
CA ASP A 67 -19.36 16.56 -16.12
C ASP A 67 -20.46 15.49 -16.00
N GLU A 68 -20.10 14.21 -16.22
CA GLU A 68 -20.97 13.06 -16.01
C GLU A 68 -20.42 12.18 -14.85
N CYS A 69 -20.02 10.95 -15.10
CA CYS A 69 -19.47 10.10 -14.05
C CYS A 69 -17.98 10.37 -13.81
N HIS A 70 -17.55 10.27 -12.56
CA HIS A 70 -16.14 10.42 -12.18
C HIS A 70 -15.31 9.20 -12.58
N MET A 71 -15.93 8.02 -12.52
CA MET A 71 -15.31 6.74 -12.84
C MET A 71 -16.24 5.89 -13.68
N ASN A 72 -15.64 5.01 -14.48
CA ASN A 72 -16.33 3.98 -15.22
C ASN A 72 -15.51 2.69 -15.22
N TYR A 73 -16.16 1.54 -15.21
CA TYR A 73 -15.50 0.25 -15.32
C TYR A 73 -14.96 0.03 -16.73
N HIS A 74 -13.70 -0.37 -16.81
CA HIS A 74 -13.07 -0.79 -18.06
C HIS A 74 -13.27 -2.30 -18.24
N PHE A 75 -14.45 -2.71 -18.68
CA PHE A 75 -14.78 -4.13 -18.88
C PHE A 75 -13.87 -4.82 -19.89
N PRO A 76 -13.52 -4.23 -21.05
CA PRO A 76 -12.74 -4.93 -22.07
C PRO A 76 -11.35 -5.39 -21.65
N ILE A 77 -10.67 -4.71 -20.70
CA ILE A 77 -9.33 -5.11 -20.27
C ILE A 77 -9.35 -6.37 -19.41
N MET A 78 -10.43 -6.61 -18.68
CA MET A 78 -10.53 -7.73 -17.75
C MET A 78 -10.33 -9.10 -18.44
N PRO A 79 -11.11 -9.51 -19.46
CA PRO A 79 -10.88 -10.78 -20.15
C PRO A 79 -9.51 -10.84 -20.83
N ARG A 80 -8.96 -9.71 -21.27
CA ARG A 80 -7.67 -9.66 -21.97
C ARG A 80 -6.49 -9.92 -21.05
N MET A 81 -6.57 -9.55 -19.77
CA MET A 81 -5.58 -9.97 -18.78
C MET A 81 -5.54 -11.51 -18.64
N TYR A 82 -6.70 -12.15 -18.59
CA TYR A 82 -6.79 -13.63 -18.56
C TYR A 82 -6.30 -14.27 -19.86
N MET A 83 -6.67 -13.71 -21.00
CA MET A 83 -6.18 -14.18 -22.31
C MET A 83 -4.66 -14.11 -22.39
N SER A 84 -4.08 -12.97 -22.05
CA SER A 84 -2.64 -12.77 -22.13
C SER A 84 -1.85 -13.78 -21.30
N VAL A 85 -2.29 -14.09 -20.08
CA VAL A 85 -1.64 -15.10 -19.23
C VAL A 85 -1.83 -16.51 -19.78
N LYS A 86 -3.02 -16.84 -20.33
CA LYS A 86 -3.29 -18.18 -20.86
C LYS A 86 -2.67 -18.44 -22.22
N MET A 87 -2.59 -17.42 -23.08
CA MET A 87 -1.90 -17.45 -24.38
C MET A 87 -0.39 -17.32 -24.25
N GLU A 88 0.10 -16.88 -23.08
CA GLU A 88 1.48 -16.48 -22.87
C GLU A 88 1.92 -15.40 -23.87
N ASP A 89 1.05 -14.41 -24.11
CA ASP A 89 1.27 -13.33 -25.07
C ASP A 89 0.77 -11.98 -24.52
N ARG A 90 1.58 -10.95 -24.66
CA ARG A 90 1.24 -9.59 -24.21
C ARG A 90 0.23 -8.87 -25.08
N TYR A 91 0.05 -9.31 -26.33
CA TYR A 91 -0.73 -8.60 -27.34
C TYR A 91 -2.15 -8.24 -26.87
N PRO A 92 -2.95 -9.14 -26.26
CA PRO A 92 -4.33 -8.80 -25.88
C PRO A 92 -4.43 -7.60 -24.92
N ILE A 93 -3.49 -7.47 -23.98
CA ILE A 93 -3.46 -6.32 -23.05
C ILE A 93 -3.06 -5.04 -23.78
N MET A 94 -2.02 -5.11 -24.60
CA MET A 94 -1.50 -3.94 -25.31
C MET A 94 -2.54 -3.41 -26.30
N ASP A 95 -3.14 -4.30 -27.08
CA ASP A 95 -4.14 -3.96 -28.11
C ASP A 95 -5.34 -3.22 -27.51
N ILE A 96 -5.90 -3.68 -26.40
CA ILE A 96 -7.05 -3.02 -25.79
C ILE A 96 -6.71 -1.69 -25.09
N ILE A 97 -5.50 -1.56 -24.57
CA ILE A 97 -5.06 -0.29 -24.00
C ILE A 97 -4.82 0.75 -25.10
N ASP A 98 -4.24 0.33 -26.23
CA ASP A 98 -4.04 1.20 -27.38
C ASP A 98 -5.37 1.68 -28.01
N GLN A 99 -6.44 0.87 -27.91
CA GLN A 99 -7.79 1.24 -28.31
C GLN A 99 -8.53 2.10 -27.28
N THR A 100 -7.99 2.24 -26.05
CA THR A 100 -8.65 2.99 -24.98
C THR A 100 -8.42 4.49 -25.18
N PRO A 101 -9.49 5.30 -25.35
CA PRO A 101 -9.33 6.73 -25.56
C PRO A 101 -8.85 7.45 -24.31
N ALA A 102 -8.26 8.62 -24.51
CA ALA A 102 -7.97 9.54 -23.42
C ALA A 102 -9.27 10.02 -22.76
N ILE A 103 -9.25 10.14 -21.44
CA ILE A 103 -10.37 10.60 -20.63
C ILE A 103 -10.03 11.94 -19.95
N PRO A 104 -11.03 12.72 -19.49
CA PRO A 104 -10.77 13.95 -18.74
C PRO A 104 -9.87 13.68 -17.51
N GLU A 105 -8.95 14.60 -17.21
CA GLU A 105 -7.97 14.47 -16.12
C GLU A 105 -8.62 14.26 -14.75
N SER A 106 -9.82 14.81 -14.54
CA SER A 106 -10.62 14.65 -13.33
C SER A 106 -11.30 13.28 -13.21
N CYS A 107 -11.24 12.45 -14.25
CA CYS A 107 -11.90 11.15 -14.34
C CYS A 107 -10.90 9.99 -14.23
N GLN A 108 -11.41 8.78 -13.99
CA GLN A 108 -10.55 7.60 -13.89
C GLN A 108 -11.29 6.31 -14.30
N TRP A 109 -10.61 5.42 -15.01
CA TRP A 109 -11.05 4.06 -15.21
C TRP A 109 -11.00 3.25 -13.92
N ALA A 110 -11.98 2.37 -13.71
CA ALA A 110 -11.95 1.32 -12.70
C ALA A 110 -11.65 -0.02 -13.39
N ILE A 111 -10.58 -0.69 -13.00
CA ILE A 111 -10.18 -1.99 -13.54
C ILE A 111 -10.31 -3.08 -12.49
N PHE A 112 -10.63 -4.29 -12.89
CA PHE A 112 -10.88 -5.40 -11.98
C PHE A 112 -10.56 -6.74 -12.63
N LEU A 113 -10.29 -7.76 -11.80
CA LEU A 113 -10.14 -9.15 -12.26
C LEU A 113 -11.45 -9.90 -12.11
N ARG A 114 -12.09 -9.73 -10.97
CA ARG A 114 -13.39 -10.36 -10.65
C ARG A 114 -14.27 -9.37 -9.90
N ASN A 115 -15.57 -9.63 -9.97
CA ASN A 115 -16.60 -8.91 -9.22
C ASN A 115 -17.68 -9.90 -8.75
N HIS A 116 -18.84 -9.41 -8.35
CA HIS A 116 -19.99 -10.21 -7.90
C HIS A 116 -20.79 -10.87 -9.04
N ASP A 117 -20.40 -10.61 -10.28
CA ASP A 117 -21.02 -11.20 -11.49
C ASP A 117 -20.07 -12.22 -12.16
N GLU A 118 -20.45 -12.76 -13.29
CA GLU A 118 -19.60 -13.60 -14.12
C GLU A 118 -18.39 -12.83 -14.65
N LEU A 119 -17.32 -13.53 -15.03
CA LEU A 119 -16.28 -12.98 -15.89
C LEU A 119 -16.92 -12.80 -17.26
N THR A 120 -17.45 -11.60 -17.53
CA THR A 120 -18.17 -11.31 -18.77
C THR A 120 -17.26 -11.36 -19.99
N LEU A 121 -17.75 -11.94 -21.06
CA LEU A 121 -17.09 -12.07 -22.37
C LEU A 121 -17.92 -11.38 -23.47
N GLU A 122 -18.66 -10.33 -23.09
CA GLU A 122 -19.45 -9.54 -24.04
C GLU A 122 -18.54 -8.68 -24.91
N MET A 123 -17.52 -8.07 -24.30
CA MET A 123 -16.59 -7.14 -24.97
C MET A 123 -15.33 -7.86 -25.48
N VAL A 124 -15.53 -9.00 -26.12
CA VAL A 124 -14.52 -9.78 -26.85
C VAL A 124 -15.12 -10.26 -28.17
N THR A 125 -14.27 -10.65 -29.12
CA THR A 125 -14.76 -11.26 -30.39
C THR A 125 -15.33 -12.66 -30.13
N ASP A 126 -16.07 -13.20 -31.09
CA ASP A 126 -16.63 -14.55 -30.97
C ASP A 126 -15.52 -15.61 -30.88
N GLU A 127 -14.41 -15.43 -31.61
CA GLU A 127 -13.25 -16.32 -31.55
C GLU A 127 -12.54 -16.24 -30.19
N GLU A 128 -12.40 -15.04 -29.64
CA GLU A 128 -11.84 -14.84 -28.29
C GLU A 128 -12.74 -15.48 -27.22
N ARG A 129 -14.07 -15.32 -27.36
CA ARG A 129 -15.05 -15.92 -26.45
C ARG A 129 -14.98 -17.44 -26.48
N ASP A 130 -14.93 -18.03 -27.65
CA ASP A 130 -14.80 -19.47 -27.82
C ASP A 130 -13.47 -19.99 -27.25
N TYR A 131 -12.40 -19.24 -27.42
CA TYR A 131 -11.13 -19.55 -26.81
C TYR A 131 -11.23 -19.53 -25.29
N MET A 132 -11.79 -18.45 -24.70
CA MET A 132 -11.95 -18.31 -23.25
C MET A 132 -12.80 -19.42 -22.65
N TYR A 133 -13.91 -19.79 -23.29
CA TYR A 133 -14.73 -20.92 -22.85
C TYR A 133 -13.96 -22.24 -22.87
N ARG A 134 -13.21 -22.50 -23.92
CA ARG A 134 -12.41 -23.74 -24.03
C ARG A 134 -11.35 -23.86 -22.94
N VAL A 135 -10.72 -22.75 -22.54
CA VAL A 135 -9.57 -22.78 -21.62
C VAL A 135 -9.93 -22.53 -20.15
N TYR A 136 -11.05 -21.87 -19.85
CA TYR A 136 -11.46 -21.48 -18.50
C TYR A 136 -12.81 -22.05 -18.04
N ALA A 137 -13.65 -22.53 -18.95
CA ALA A 137 -14.94 -23.15 -18.67
C ALA A 137 -15.00 -24.56 -19.23
N THR A 138 -14.03 -25.41 -18.84
CA THR A 138 -13.94 -26.81 -19.25
C THR A 138 -15.16 -27.62 -18.79
N ASP A 139 -15.73 -27.27 -17.64
CA ASP A 139 -17.06 -27.73 -17.22
C ASP A 139 -18.11 -26.74 -17.78
N PRO A 140 -19.08 -27.22 -18.61
CA PRO A 140 -20.13 -26.37 -19.17
C PRO A 140 -20.97 -25.63 -18.11
N THR A 141 -21.10 -26.18 -16.90
CA THR A 141 -21.87 -25.57 -15.81
C THR A 141 -21.21 -24.29 -15.29
N ALA A 142 -19.93 -24.09 -15.57
CA ALA A 142 -19.22 -22.83 -15.24
C ALA A 142 -19.63 -21.66 -16.16
N LYS A 143 -20.28 -21.92 -17.30
CA LYS A 143 -20.80 -20.88 -18.18
C LYS A 143 -22.06 -20.26 -17.59
N SER A 144 -22.17 -18.95 -17.64
CA SER A 144 -23.34 -18.20 -17.22
C SER A 144 -23.46 -16.96 -18.09
N ASN A 145 -24.64 -16.72 -18.68
CA ASN A 145 -24.85 -15.65 -19.65
C ASN A 145 -23.77 -15.70 -20.75
N LEU A 146 -23.15 -14.57 -21.08
CA LEU A 146 -21.99 -14.50 -21.97
C LEU A 146 -20.68 -14.46 -21.17
N GLY A 147 -20.52 -15.31 -20.15
CA GLY A 147 -19.35 -15.27 -19.28
C GLY A 147 -19.08 -16.56 -18.51
N ILE A 148 -18.19 -16.46 -17.54
CA ILE A 148 -17.69 -17.59 -16.74
C ILE A 148 -17.86 -17.26 -15.26
N ARG A 149 -18.68 -18.03 -14.53
CA ARG A 149 -18.93 -17.84 -13.09
C ARG A 149 -17.91 -18.59 -12.22
N ARG A 150 -16.67 -18.14 -12.27
CA ARG A 150 -15.56 -18.64 -11.48
C ARG A 150 -14.84 -17.49 -10.79
N ARG A 151 -14.28 -17.72 -9.60
CA ARG A 151 -13.40 -16.76 -8.91
C ARG A 151 -11.96 -16.81 -9.44
N LEU A 152 -11.15 -15.84 -9.04
CA LEU A 152 -9.76 -15.71 -9.49
C LEU A 152 -8.93 -16.97 -9.18
N ALA A 153 -8.94 -17.46 -7.95
CA ALA A 153 -8.10 -18.59 -7.56
C ALA A 153 -8.38 -19.86 -8.38
N PRO A 154 -9.65 -20.31 -8.57
CA PRO A 154 -9.98 -21.41 -9.47
C PRO A 154 -9.60 -21.15 -10.94
N LEU A 155 -9.80 -19.93 -11.45
CA LEU A 155 -9.39 -19.58 -12.82
C LEU A 155 -7.88 -19.69 -13.01
N MET A 156 -7.12 -19.43 -11.96
CA MET A 156 -5.66 -19.55 -11.95
C MET A 156 -5.18 -20.94 -11.50
N GLU A 157 -6.07 -21.94 -11.42
CA GLU A 157 -5.72 -23.31 -11.02
C GLU A 157 -5.08 -23.36 -9.63
N ASN A 158 -5.48 -22.46 -8.73
CA ASN A 158 -4.92 -22.22 -7.41
C ASN A 158 -3.39 -22.02 -7.39
N ASN A 159 -2.82 -21.66 -8.54
CA ASN A 159 -1.38 -21.41 -8.66
C ASN A 159 -1.04 -20.04 -8.09
N ARG A 160 -0.36 -20.02 -6.97
CA ARG A 160 0.02 -18.82 -6.24
C ARG A 160 0.72 -17.78 -7.12
N ARG A 161 1.66 -18.19 -7.97
CA ARG A 161 2.42 -17.26 -8.85
C ARG A 161 1.53 -16.64 -9.93
N LYS A 162 0.58 -17.43 -10.49
CA LYS A 162 -0.40 -16.89 -11.45
C LYS A 162 -1.32 -15.88 -10.78
N ILE A 163 -1.81 -16.18 -9.56
CA ILE A 163 -2.67 -15.27 -8.79
C ILE A 163 -1.92 -13.96 -8.50
N GLU A 164 -0.67 -14.04 -8.08
CA GLU A 164 0.16 -12.86 -7.84
C GLU A 164 0.40 -12.07 -9.13
N LEU A 165 0.74 -12.73 -10.24
CA LEU A 165 0.92 -12.08 -11.53
C LEU A 165 -0.35 -11.34 -11.99
N MET A 166 -1.53 -11.97 -11.89
CA MET A 166 -2.80 -11.32 -12.25
C MET A 166 -3.02 -10.05 -11.41
N ASN A 167 -2.76 -10.12 -10.12
CA ASN A 167 -2.86 -8.96 -9.24
C ASN A 167 -1.78 -7.89 -9.53
N VAL A 168 -0.56 -8.30 -9.89
CA VAL A 168 0.47 -7.36 -10.36
C VAL A 168 -0.01 -6.56 -11.57
N LEU A 169 -0.64 -7.21 -12.54
CA LEU A 169 -1.24 -6.53 -13.69
C LEU A 169 -2.36 -5.59 -13.24
N LEU A 170 -3.28 -6.06 -12.39
CA LEU A 170 -4.37 -5.24 -11.84
C LEU A 170 -3.84 -3.99 -11.12
N PHE A 171 -2.80 -4.11 -10.33
CA PHE A 171 -2.27 -3.01 -9.52
C PHE A 171 -1.28 -2.11 -10.25
N SER A 172 -0.83 -2.44 -11.47
CA SER A 172 0.15 -1.64 -12.23
C SER A 172 -0.34 -1.09 -13.57
N LEU A 173 -1.36 -1.67 -14.19
CA LEU A 173 -2.00 -1.13 -15.38
C LEU A 173 -2.77 0.17 -15.07
N PRO A 174 -3.06 1.02 -16.10
CA PRO A 174 -3.83 2.24 -15.91
C PRO A 174 -5.23 1.97 -15.34
N GLY A 175 -5.61 2.74 -14.34
CA GLY A 175 -6.92 2.66 -13.70
C GLY A 175 -6.84 2.44 -12.19
N THR A 176 -7.97 2.62 -11.51
CA THR A 176 -8.14 2.30 -10.10
C THR A 176 -8.52 0.83 -9.96
N PRO A 177 -7.74 0.01 -9.24
CA PRO A 177 -8.08 -1.39 -9.04
C PRO A 177 -9.29 -1.55 -8.13
N VAL A 178 -10.26 -2.34 -8.59
CA VAL A 178 -11.40 -2.81 -7.81
C VAL A 178 -11.15 -4.27 -7.45
N PHE A 179 -11.10 -4.54 -6.16
CA PHE A 179 -10.72 -5.84 -5.63
C PHE A 179 -11.94 -6.55 -5.05
N TYR A 180 -12.18 -7.80 -5.44
CA TYR A 180 -13.33 -8.56 -4.99
C TYR A 180 -13.02 -9.29 -3.69
N TYR A 181 -13.96 -9.24 -2.71
CA TYR A 181 -13.76 -9.88 -1.41
C TYR A 181 -13.44 -11.37 -1.54
N GLY A 182 -12.50 -11.85 -0.73
CA GLY A 182 -12.06 -13.23 -0.72
C GLY A 182 -10.93 -13.54 -1.71
N ASP A 183 -10.69 -12.70 -2.73
CA ASP A 183 -9.56 -12.89 -3.64
C ASP A 183 -8.22 -12.69 -2.92
N GLU A 184 -8.19 -11.85 -1.85
CA GLU A 184 -7.03 -11.61 -1.00
C GLU A 184 -6.57 -12.83 -0.20
N ILE A 185 -7.46 -13.81 -0.02
CA ILE A 185 -7.12 -15.09 0.64
C ILE A 185 -7.12 -16.28 -0.33
N GLY A 186 -7.39 -16.04 -1.63
CA GLY A 186 -7.50 -17.10 -2.63
C GLY A 186 -8.76 -17.95 -2.46
N MET A 187 -9.87 -17.31 -2.09
CA MET A 187 -11.15 -17.98 -1.90
C MET A 187 -11.65 -18.61 -3.21
N GLY A 188 -12.15 -19.83 -3.12
CA GLY A 188 -12.77 -20.56 -4.25
C GLY A 188 -14.21 -20.14 -4.53
N ASP A 189 -14.89 -20.94 -5.33
CA ASP A 189 -16.28 -20.74 -5.70
C ASP A 189 -17.09 -22.05 -5.63
N ASN A 190 -18.41 -21.93 -5.82
CA ASN A 190 -19.29 -23.08 -6.03
C ASN A 190 -20.11 -22.89 -7.32
N PHE A 191 -19.48 -23.11 -8.45
CA PHE A 191 -20.09 -22.87 -9.77
C PHE A 191 -21.26 -23.81 -10.11
N TYR A 192 -21.59 -24.77 -9.26
CA TYR A 192 -22.81 -25.60 -9.38
C TYR A 192 -24.05 -24.85 -8.89
N LEU A 193 -23.92 -23.76 -8.16
CA LEU A 193 -25.04 -22.90 -7.78
C LEU A 193 -25.59 -22.18 -9.02
N LYS A 194 -26.88 -21.81 -8.95
CA LYS A 194 -27.55 -21.12 -10.05
C LYS A 194 -27.02 -19.69 -10.23
N ASP A 195 -27.22 -19.14 -11.41
CA ASP A 195 -26.85 -17.78 -11.78
C ASP A 195 -25.41 -17.45 -11.36
N ARG A 196 -25.20 -16.36 -10.65
CA ARG A 196 -23.92 -15.88 -10.12
C ARG A 196 -23.70 -16.20 -8.64
N ASP A 197 -24.62 -16.95 -8.02
CA ASP A 197 -24.58 -17.26 -6.59
C ASP A 197 -23.29 -17.98 -6.17
N GLY A 198 -22.70 -18.75 -7.08
CA GLY A 198 -21.46 -19.49 -6.81
C GLY A 198 -20.24 -18.64 -6.50
N VAL A 199 -20.20 -17.38 -6.95
CA VAL A 199 -19.14 -16.43 -6.64
C VAL A 199 -19.50 -15.47 -5.51
N ARG A 200 -20.72 -15.57 -4.94
CA ARG A 200 -21.29 -14.72 -3.87
C ARG A 200 -21.40 -15.44 -2.53
N THR A 201 -20.67 -16.54 -2.35
CA THR A 201 -20.69 -17.35 -1.12
C THR A 201 -20.18 -16.56 0.09
N PRO A 202 -20.56 -16.93 1.33
CA PRO A 202 -20.09 -16.24 2.53
C PRO A 202 -18.58 -16.13 2.63
N MET A 203 -18.07 -14.96 3.08
CA MET A 203 -16.65 -14.76 3.32
C MET A 203 -16.12 -15.72 4.39
N GLN A 204 -14.92 -16.26 4.16
CA GLN A 204 -14.26 -17.23 5.03
C GLN A 204 -13.33 -16.53 6.02
N TRP A 205 -13.87 -16.18 7.21
CA TRP A 205 -13.15 -15.45 8.23
C TRP A 205 -12.29 -16.35 9.12
N THR A 206 -12.86 -17.49 9.58
CA THR A 206 -12.20 -18.43 10.52
C THR A 206 -12.50 -19.87 10.13
N GLY A 207 -11.79 -20.82 10.75
CA GLY A 207 -12.09 -22.25 10.68
C GLY A 207 -13.33 -22.70 11.47
N ASP A 208 -14.02 -21.78 12.14
CA ASP A 208 -15.19 -22.07 12.95
C ASP A 208 -16.46 -22.26 12.13
N ARG A 209 -17.55 -22.60 12.84
CA ARG A 209 -18.89 -22.76 12.27
C ARG A 209 -19.28 -21.60 11.36
N ASN A 210 -19.80 -21.94 10.18
CA ASN A 210 -20.17 -20.99 9.12
C ASN A 210 -19.00 -20.10 8.67
N ALA A 211 -17.78 -20.61 8.74
CA ALA A 211 -16.58 -19.86 8.39
C ALA A 211 -16.40 -18.55 9.23
N GLY A 212 -16.95 -18.48 10.43
CA GLY A 212 -17.00 -17.25 11.22
C GLY A 212 -17.92 -16.15 10.67
N PHE A 213 -18.59 -16.39 9.55
CA PHE A 213 -19.45 -15.40 8.88
C PHE A 213 -20.75 -15.13 9.64
N SER A 214 -21.35 -16.17 10.24
CA SER A 214 -22.66 -16.06 10.92
C SER A 214 -22.78 -17.06 12.07
N ARG A 215 -23.48 -16.66 13.12
CA ARG A 215 -23.87 -17.51 14.24
C ARG A 215 -25.17 -18.29 13.99
N ALA A 216 -25.82 -18.09 12.85
CA ALA A 216 -27.07 -18.77 12.49
C ALA A 216 -26.86 -20.30 12.30
N ASN A 217 -27.95 -21.05 12.24
CA ASN A 217 -27.87 -22.45 11.79
C ASN A 217 -27.41 -22.48 10.33
N PRO A 218 -26.54 -23.42 9.91
CA PRO A 218 -26.03 -23.49 8.53
C PRO A 218 -27.15 -23.51 7.46
N GLN A 219 -28.28 -24.16 7.73
CA GLN A 219 -29.43 -24.21 6.83
C GLN A 219 -30.15 -22.85 6.65
N ARG A 220 -29.81 -21.84 7.48
CA ARG A 220 -30.37 -20.47 7.40
C ARG A 220 -29.45 -19.50 6.66
N LEU A 221 -28.28 -19.93 6.22
CA LEU A 221 -27.46 -19.13 5.33
C LEU A 221 -28.19 -18.96 3.99
N LEU A 222 -28.14 -17.73 3.45
CA LEU A 222 -28.75 -17.45 2.14
C LEU A 222 -28.08 -18.28 1.04
N LEU A 223 -26.76 -18.34 1.07
CA LEU A 223 -25.94 -19.16 0.20
C LEU A 223 -25.10 -20.13 1.04
N PRO A 224 -24.84 -21.36 0.54
CA PRO A 224 -24.01 -22.32 1.25
C PRO A 224 -22.55 -21.90 1.28
N LEU A 225 -21.80 -22.47 2.22
CA LEU A 225 -20.35 -22.39 2.23
C LEU A 225 -19.75 -23.21 1.09
N ILE A 226 -18.51 -22.88 0.73
CA ILE A 226 -17.75 -23.63 -0.25
C ILE A 226 -17.41 -25.00 0.34
N SER A 227 -17.76 -26.07 -0.40
CA SER A 227 -17.55 -27.46 0.00
C SER A 227 -16.40 -28.15 -0.73
N ASP A 228 -15.80 -27.48 -1.72
CA ASP A 228 -14.63 -28.00 -2.43
C ASP A 228 -13.46 -28.16 -1.45
N PRO A 229 -12.85 -29.37 -1.31
CA PRO A 229 -11.78 -29.63 -0.37
C PRO A 229 -10.57 -28.69 -0.52
N GLU A 230 -10.28 -28.22 -1.72
CA GLU A 230 -9.17 -27.29 -1.99
C GLU A 230 -9.44 -25.89 -1.43
N TYR A 231 -10.71 -25.50 -1.30
CA TYR A 231 -11.10 -24.13 -0.94
C TYR A 231 -11.98 -24.08 0.32
N THR A 232 -12.05 -25.14 1.10
CA THR A 232 -12.87 -25.15 2.33
C THR A 232 -12.40 -24.07 3.31
N TYR A 233 -13.33 -23.56 4.10
CA TYR A 233 -13.05 -22.52 5.08
C TYR A 233 -12.13 -22.98 6.21
N GLU A 234 -12.00 -24.28 6.47
CA GLU A 234 -11.01 -24.82 7.42
C GLU A 234 -9.58 -24.61 6.93
N SER A 235 -9.37 -24.63 5.60
CA SER A 235 -8.05 -24.46 4.99
C SER A 235 -7.79 -23.00 4.55
N VAL A 236 -8.78 -22.40 3.88
CA VAL A 236 -8.67 -21.05 3.31
C VAL A 236 -9.53 -20.09 4.12
N ASN A 237 -8.93 -19.35 5.04
CA ASN A 237 -9.62 -18.35 5.84
C ASN A 237 -8.67 -17.22 6.26
N VAL A 238 -9.25 -16.11 6.68
CA VAL A 238 -8.50 -14.90 7.08
C VAL A 238 -7.62 -15.18 8.29
N GLU A 239 -8.12 -15.90 9.32
CA GLU A 239 -7.40 -16.16 10.56
C GLU A 239 -6.09 -16.94 10.30
N ASN A 240 -6.17 -18.04 9.54
CA ASN A 240 -4.99 -18.83 9.17
C ASN A 240 -3.97 -18.00 8.37
N GLN A 241 -4.46 -17.16 7.45
CA GLN A 241 -3.57 -16.34 6.64
C GLN A 241 -3.00 -15.15 7.40
N GLN A 242 -3.69 -14.60 8.38
CA GLN A 242 -3.12 -13.60 9.28
C GLN A 242 -1.98 -14.18 10.14
N ALA A 243 -2.09 -15.42 10.55
CA ALA A 243 -1.04 -16.11 11.30
C ALA A 243 0.20 -16.46 10.46
N ASN A 244 0.07 -16.53 9.11
CA ASN A 244 1.16 -16.85 8.19
C ASN A 244 1.58 -15.62 7.39
N GLN A 245 2.74 -15.02 7.73
CA GLN A 245 3.28 -13.82 7.08
C GLN A 245 3.61 -14.00 5.58
N ASN A 246 3.76 -15.24 5.10
CA ASN A 246 3.98 -15.57 3.69
C ASN A 246 2.68 -15.84 2.93
N SER A 247 1.52 -15.63 3.57
CA SER A 247 0.22 -15.87 2.95
C SER A 247 -0.07 -14.89 1.80
N LEU A 248 -1.10 -15.23 1.01
CA LEU A 248 -1.61 -14.35 -0.05
C LEU A 248 -2.16 -13.04 0.54
N LEU A 249 -2.80 -13.10 1.71
CA LEU A 249 -3.32 -11.92 2.40
C LEU A 249 -2.22 -10.89 2.71
N TRP A 250 -1.09 -11.32 3.25
CA TRP A 250 0.02 -10.43 3.55
C TRP A 250 0.71 -9.92 2.28
N TRP A 251 0.83 -10.74 1.26
CA TRP A 251 1.31 -10.31 -0.04
C TRP A 251 0.39 -9.24 -0.65
N THR A 252 -0.94 -9.46 -0.58
CA THR A 252 -1.94 -8.49 -1.07
C THR A 252 -1.85 -7.16 -0.32
N LYS A 253 -1.71 -7.19 1.01
CA LYS A 253 -1.49 -5.98 1.79
C LYS A 253 -0.24 -5.22 1.33
N ARG A 254 0.87 -5.92 1.11
CA ARG A 254 2.13 -5.31 0.65
C ARG A 254 2.01 -4.66 -0.73
N ILE A 255 1.37 -5.33 -1.70
CA ILE A 255 1.23 -4.75 -3.05
C ILE A 255 0.34 -3.50 -3.04
N ILE A 256 -0.75 -3.51 -2.26
CA ILE A 256 -1.62 -2.34 -2.08
C ILE A 256 -0.84 -1.17 -1.45
N GLU A 257 -0.11 -1.43 -0.39
CA GLU A 257 0.75 -0.45 0.28
C GLU A 257 1.77 0.14 -0.69
N THR A 258 2.48 -0.71 -1.43
CA THR A 258 3.47 -0.30 -2.42
C THR A 258 2.84 0.56 -3.51
N ARG A 259 1.67 0.16 -4.04
CA ARG A 259 0.96 0.96 -5.03
C ARG A 259 0.59 2.35 -4.52
N LYS A 260 0.10 2.45 -3.28
CA LYS A 260 -0.28 3.74 -2.66
C LYS A 260 0.90 4.69 -2.49
N ARG A 261 2.10 4.16 -2.36
CA ARG A 261 3.33 4.93 -2.20
C ARG A 261 3.74 5.67 -3.46
N TYR A 262 3.45 5.10 -4.65
CA TYR A 262 3.86 5.64 -5.94
C TYR A 262 2.65 6.17 -6.71
N LYS A 263 2.62 7.48 -6.94
CA LYS A 263 1.53 8.13 -7.69
C LYS A 263 1.49 7.72 -9.14
N ALA A 264 2.62 7.32 -9.72
CA ALA A 264 2.72 6.85 -11.10
C ALA A 264 1.75 5.71 -11.43
N PHE A 265 1.46 4.82 -10.49
CA PHE A 265 0.46 3.76 -10.71
C PHE A 265 -0.98 4.28 -10.83
N GLY A 266 -1.31 5.34 -10.09
CA GLY A 266 -2.67 5.88 -10.05
C GLY A 266 -2.94 6.98 -11.08
N ARG A 267 -1.92 7.82 -11.36
CA ARG A 267 -2.06 9.03 -12.20
C ARG A 267 -1.11 9.08 -13.39
N GLY A 268 -0.15 8.15 -13.46
CA GLY A 268 0.86 8.16 -14.50
C GLY A 268 0.38 7.66 -15.84
N ASP A 269 1.03 8.14 -16.88
CA ASP A 269 0.90 7.61 -18.23
C ASP A 269 1.51 6.21 -18.32
N ILE A 270 1.18 5.48 -19.37
CA ILE A 270 1.77 4.19 -19.70
C ILE A 270 2.49 4.27 -21.04
N ARG A 271 3.70 3.72 -21.08
CA ARG A 271 4.44 3.51 -22.32
C ARG A 271 4.91 2.07 -22.41
N PHE A 272 4.39 1.34 -23.38
CA PHE A 272 4.83 -0.04 -23.63
C PHE A 272 6.24 -0.09 -24.20
N LEU A 273 6.97 -1.11 -23.76
CA LEU A 273 8.24 -1.52 -24.35
C LEU A 273 8.01 -2.81 -25.15
N HIS A 274 8.75 -2.96 -26.26
CA HIS A 274 8.53 -4.03 -27.23
C HIS A 274 9.72 -5.00 -27.31
N PRO A 275 10.01 -5.79 -26.25
CA PRO A 275 11.04 -6.83 -26.36
C PRO A 275 10.68 -7.84 -27.47
N ALA A 276 11.69 -8.44 -28.09
CA ALA A 276 11.47 -9.48 -29.12
C ALA A 276 10.67 -10.67 -28.60
N ASN A 277 10.78 -10.96 -27.31
CA ASN A 277 10.02 -12.03 -26.64
C ASN A 277 8.58 -11.57 -26.32
N ALA A 278 7.60 -12.05 -27.09
CA ALA A 278 6.18 -11.70 -26.90
C ALA A 278 5.58 -12.18 -25.56
N LYS A 279 6.24 -13.14 -24.88
CA LYS A 279 5.79 -13.66 -23.58
C LYS A 279 6.11 -12.74 -22.41
N VAL A 280 6.89 -11.69 -22.64
CA VAL A 280 7.24 -10.70 -21.63
C VAL A 280 6.50 -9.41 -21.92
N LEU A 281 5.65 -9.00 -21.00
CA LEU A 281 5.00 -7.69 -21.00
C LEU A 281 5.89 -6.71 -20.24
N ALA A 282 6.27 -5.61 -20.88
CA ALA A 282 7.08 -4.58 -20.26
C ALA A 282 6.53 -3.19 -20.58
N TYR A 283 6.45 -2.32 -19.59
CA TYR A 283 6.00 -0.94 -19.74
C TYR A 283 6.53 -0.03 -18.64
N VAL A 284 6.57 1.25 -18.92
CA VAL A 284 6.92 2.29 -17.96
C VAL A 284 5.68 3.08 -17.58
N ARG A 285 5.46 3.26 -16.27
CA ARG A 285 4.49 4.19 -15.71
C ARG A 285 5.23 5.46 -15.30
N SER A 286 4.76 6.62 -15.79
CA SER A 286 5.45 7.90 -15.60
C SER A 286 4.51 8.93 -15.00
N TYR A 287 4.90 9.55 -13.90
CA TYR A 287 4.19 10.68 -13.30
C TYR A 287 5.18 11.62 -12.60
N GLU A 288 5.24 12.87 -13.04
CA GLU A 288 6.23 13.83 -12.55
C GLU A 288 7.65 13.22 -12.60
N ASP A 289 8.34 13.13 -11.47
CA ASP A 289 9.67 12.54 -11.35
C ASP A 289 9.67 11.02 -11.12
N GLU A 290 8.48 10.41 -10.95
CA GLU A 290 8.36 8.98 -10.73
C GLU A 290 8.35 8.24 -12.07
N GLN A 291 9.31 7.31 -12.26
CA GLN A 291 9.40 6.43 -13.40
C GLN A 291 9.46 4.99 -12.90
N ILE A 292 8.43 4.20 -13.18
CA ILE A 292 8.36 2.81 -12.72
C ILE A 292 8.30 1.88 -13.92
N LEU A 293 9.34 1.09 -14.10
CA LEU A 293 9.38 0.01 -15.08
C LEU A 293 8.73 -1.23 -14.50
N VAL A 294 7.71 -1.73 -15.16
CA VAL A 294 7.08 -3.03 -14.89
C VAL A 294 7.52 -4.02 -15.94
N VAL A 295 8.03 -5.18 -15.50
CA VAL A 295 8.40 -6.29 -16.38
C VAL A 295 7.73 -7.55 -15.85
N ALA A 296 6.92 -8.21 -16.66
CA ALA A 296 6.11 -9.36 -16.27
C ALA A 296 6.25 -10.52 -17.26
N ASN A 297 6.58 -11.70 -16.75
CA ASN A 297 6.61 -12.93 -17.53
C ASN A 297 5.25 -13.61 -17.52
N LEU A 298 4.55 -13.59 -18.63
CA LEU A 298 3.22 -14.20 -18.79
C LEU A 298 3.30 -15.73 -18.95
N SER A 299 4.50 -16.28 -19.17
CA SER A 299 4.71 -17.70 -19.47
C SER A 299 4.86 -18.54 -18.20
N ARG A 300 4.43 -19.79 -18.31
CA ARG A 300 4.70 -20.88 -17.34
C ARG A 300 6.16 -21.34 -17.30
N PHE A 301 7.02 -20.82 -18.19
CA PHE A 301 8.45 -21.12 -18.24
C PHE A 301 9.25 -19.85 -17.94
N SER A 302 10.47 -20.01 -17.45
CA SER A 302 11.40 -18.90 -17.32
C SER A 302 11.66 -18.25 -18.67
N GLN A 303 11.73 -16.93 -18.71
CA GLN A 303 11.93 -16.15 -19.92
C GLN A 303 13.08 -15.17 -19.74
N ALA A 304 13.80 -14.94 -20.82
CA ALA A 304 14.72 -13.82 -20.94
C ALA A 304 14.11 -12.75 -21.85
N ALA A 305 14.35 -11.49 -21.52
CA ALA A 305 13.93 -10.36 -22.34
C ALA A 305 14.99 -9.27 -22.33
N GLU A 306 15.32 -8.80 -23.51
CA GLU A 306 16.15 -7.63 -23.72
C GLU A 306 15.24 -6.42 -23.92
N LEU A 307 15.43 -5.37 -23.12
CA LEU A 307 14.67 -4.15 -23.17
C LEU A 307 15.58 -3.00 -23.63
N ASP A 308 15.08 -2.20 -24.56
CA ASP A 308 15.69 -0.91 -24.87
C ASP A 308 15.25 0.09 -23.77
N LEU A 309 16.20 0.46 -22.94
CA LEU A 309 16.04 1.45 -21.88
C LEU A 309 16.95 2.68 -22.10
N SER A 310 17.37 2.93 -23.32
CA SER A 310 18.30 4.03 -23.67
C SER A 310 17.83 5.41 -23.21
N ASP A 311 16.51 5.66 -23.20
CA ASP A 311 15.90 6.89 -22.66
C ASP A 311 16.18 7.10 -21.17
N PHE A 312 16.52 6.05 -20.45
CA PHE A 312 16.82 6.04 -19.02
C PHE A 312 18.32 5.82 -18.74
N LYS A 313 19.19 6.11 -19.71
CA LYS A 313 20.63 6.03 -19.53
C LYS A 313 21.09 6.77 -18.28
N GLY A 314 21.89 6.12 -17.45
CA GLY A 314 22.38 6.66 -16.20
C GLY A 314 21.41 6.51 -15.01
N TYR A 315 20.21 5.98 -15.22
CA TYR A 315 19.32 5.61 -14.12
C TYR A 315 19.71 4.25 -13.55
N THR A 316 19.46 4.08 -12.24
CA THR A 316 19.64 2.81 -11.54
C THR A 316 18.27 2.25 -11.19
N PRO A 317 17.86 1.10 -11.76
CA PRO A 317 16.62 0.45 -11.39
C PRO A 317 16.70 -0.09 -9.96
N MET A 318 15.68 0.16 -9.16
CA MET A 318 15.54 -0.37 -7.80
C MET A 318 14.21 -1.13 -7.70
N GLU A 319 14.28 -2.41 -7.35
CA GLU A 319 13.09 -3.24 -7.17
C GLU A 319 12.32 -2.77 -5.93
N VAL A 320 11.00 -2.45 -6.10
CA VAL A 320 10.24 -1.71 -5.09
C VAL A 320 9.85 -2.53 -3.85
N PHE A 321 9.79 -3.86 -3.96
CA PHE A 321 9.45 -4.74 -2.83
C PHE A 321 10.67 -5.10 -2.00
N SER A 322 11.79 -5.44 -2.65
CA SER A 322 13.03 -5.86 -1.99
C SER A 322 14.01 -4.73 -1.75
N GLN A 323 13.80 -3.56 -2.38
CA GLN A 323 14.73 -2.43 -2.40
C GLN A 323 16.12 -2.76 -2.99
N ASN A 324 16.26 -3.91 -3.63
CA ASN A 324 17.50 -4.30 -4.28
C ASN A 324 17.73 -3.44 -5.53
N THR A 325 18.93 -2.93 -5.69
CA THR A 325 19.35 -2.18 -6.87
C THR A 325 19.87 -3.12 -7.95
N PHE A 326 19.47 -2.84 -9.18
CA PHE A 326 19.95 -3.49 -10.38
C PHE A 326 21.11 -2.67 -10.98
N PRO A 327 21.91 -3.24 -11.92
CA PRO A 327 22.96 -2.50 -12.59
C PRO A 327 22.42 -1.20 -13.25
N ALA A 328 23.23 -0.14 -13.26
CA ALA A 328 22.85 1.10 -13.92
C ALA A 328 22.61 0.90 -15.42
N ILE A 329 21.58 1.56 -15.94
CA ILE A 329 21.22 1.51 -17.36
C ILE A 329 22.30 2.20 -18.20
N ARG A 330 22.73 1.52 -19.26
CA ARG A 330 23.74 1.97 -20.22
C ARG A 330 23.15 2.08 -21.63
N ASP A 331 23.98 2.32 -22.63
CA ASP A 331 23.55 2.37 -24.04
C ASP A 331 23.16 0.99 -24.61
N GLU A 332 23.57 -0.07 -23.96
CA GLU A 332 23.31 -1.45 -24.38
C GLU A 332 21.91 -1.89 -23.93
N SER A 333 21.31 -2.85 -24.66
CA SER A 333 20.06 -3.48 -24.27
C SER A 333 20.13 -4.06 -22.87
N TYR A 334 19.08 -3.83 -22.08
CA TYR A 334 19.03 -4.29 -20.70
C TYR A 334 18.39 -5.68 -20.59
N LEU A 335 19.19 -6.67 -20.18
CA LEU A 335 18.75 -8.07 -20.09
C LEU A 335 18.07 -8.35 -18.75
N PHE A 336 16.84 -8.87 -18.80
CA PHE A 336 16.11 -9.45 -17.68
C PHE A 336 15.95 -10.95 -17.84
N THR A 337 16.08 -11.69 -16.75
CA THR A 337 15.67 -13.09 -16.64
C THR A 337 14.59 -13.20 -15.57
N LEU A 338 13.43 -13.71 -15.96
CA LEU A 338 12.27 -13.84 -15.07
C LEU A 338 11.90 -15.31 -14.91
N PRO A 339 11.64 -15.78 -13.69
CA PRO A 339 11.10 -17.12 -13.48
C PRO A 339 9.67 -17.21 -14.05
N ALA A 340 9.11 -18.42 -14.11
CA ALA A 340 7.74 -18.66 -14.53
C ALA A 340 6.77 -17.76 -13.76
N HIS A 341 5.95 -16.98 -14.48
CA HIS A 341 5.00 -15.99 -13.92
C HIS A 341 5.66 -14.96 -12.99
N GLY A 342 6.98 -14.74 -13.13
CA GLY A 342 7.73 -13.77 -12.35
C GLY A 342 7.54 -12.35 -12.87
N TYR A 343 7.78 -11.38 -12.00
CA TYR A 343 7.61 -9.97 -12.32
C TYR A 343 8.61 -9.11 -11.54
N TYR A 344 8.82 -7.88 -12.02
CA TYR A 344 9.52 -6.81 -11.33
C TYR A 344 8.74 -5.50 -11.44
N TRP A 345 8.69 -4.74 -10.36
CA TRP A 345 8.39 -3.33 -10.33
C TRP A 345 9.67 -2.59 -9.96
N LEU A 346 10.19 -1.81 -10.89
CA LEU A 346 11.49 -1.17 -10.75
C LEU A 346 11.34 0.36 -10.80
N LEU A 347 11.58 1.02 -9.66
CA LEU A 347 11.70 2.46 -9.65
C LEU A 347 13.03 2.85 -10.32
N LEU A 348 12.95 3.62 -11.39
CA LEU A 348 14.11 4.13 -12.12
C LEU A 348 14.58 5.41 -11.42
N LYS A 349 15.65 5.28 -10.64
CA LYS A 349 16.27 6.42 -9.96
C LYS A 349 17.37 7.02 -10.81
N LYS A 350 17.27 8.32 -11.11
CA LYS A 350 18.39 9.04 -11.69
C LYS A 350 19.57 8.95 -10.72
N ALA A 351 20.74 8.56 -11.22
CA ALA A 351 21.92 8.56 -10.38
C ALA A 351 22.15 9.99 -9.89
N GLU A 352 21.79 10.27 -8.65
CA GLU A 352 22.38 11.42 -7.98
C GLU A 352 23.88 11.14 -7.95
N VAL A 353 24.67 12.11 -8.36
CA VAL A 353 26.11 12.11 -8.14
C VAL A 353 26.30 12.27 -6.63
N SER A 354 26.03 11.21 -5.91
CA SER A 354 26.33 11.10 -4.49
C SER A 354 27.59 10.25 -4.37
N ALA A 355 28.65 10.93 -3.97
CA ALA A 355 29.86 10.29 -3.50
C ALA A 355 29.49 9.12 -2.55
N ASP A 356 29.97 7.94 -2.91
CA ASP A 356 30.15 6.75 -2.10
C ASP A 356 29.43 6.70 -0.73
N THR A 357 28.28 6.01 -0.68
CA THR A 357 27.72 5.53 0.59
C THR A 357 27.81 4.00 0.62
N ARG A 358 29.02 3.47 0.62
CA ARG A 358 29.31 2.08 1.01
C ARG A 358 29.69 2.09 2.49
N ALA A 359 29.01 1.26 3.27
CA ALA A 359 29.38 0.75 4.59
C ALA A 359 30.38 1.62 5.38
N GLY A 360 29.88 2.58 6.19
CA GLY A 360 30.69 3.48 7.01
C GLY A 360 30.52 4.97 6.70
N GLY A 361 29.59 5.34 5.83
CA GLY A 361 29.36 6.72 5.41
C GLY A 361 28.80 7.61 6.52
N LEU A 362 29.33 8.82 6.59
CA LEU A 362 28.85 9.92 7.45
C LEU A 362 27.32 10.06 7.30
N VAL A 363 26.62 10.06 8.42
CA VAL A 363 25.18 10.37 8.46
C VAL A 363 25.00 11.78 7.85
N PRO A 364 24.10 11.94 6.86
CA PRO A 364 23.94 13.23 6.20
C PRO A 364 23.45 14.30 7.17
N THR A 365 23.91 15.54 6.97
CA THR A 365 23.56 16.67 7.82
C THR A 365 22.15 17.16 7.52
N LEU A 366 21.36 17.40 8.56
CA LEU A 366 20.04 18.02 8.49
C LEU A 366 20.21 19.55 8.44
N GLU A 367 19.72 20.18 7.37
CA GLU A 367 19.65 21.62 7.22
C GLU A 367 18.29 22.11 7.70
N LEU A 368 18.24 22.93 8.75
CA LEU A 368 17.04 23.47 9.38
C LEU A 368 17.16 24.98 9.54
N THR A 369 16.02 25.69 9.48
CA THR A 369 15.93 27.09 9.90
C THR A 369 15.47 27.20 11.35
N ASP A 370 14.53 26.33 11.73
CA ASP A 370 13.98 26.20 13.09
C ASP A 370 13.58 24.76 13.41
N TRP A 371 13.04 24.53 14.61
CA TRP A 371 12.59 23.23 15.08
C TRP A 371 11.36 22.71 14.31
N ASP A 372 10.44 23.60 13.93
CA ASP A 372 9.15 23.21 13.34
C ASP A 372 9.34 22.59 11.94
N GLU A 373 10.42 22.93 11.24
CA GLU A 373 10.79 22.32 9.96
C GLU A 373 11.00 20.78 10.04
N LEU A 374 11.31 20.22 11.22
CA LEU A 374 11.39 18.77 11.37
C LEU A 374 10.07 18.05 11.06
N GLY A 375 8.93 18.75 11.17
CA GLY A 375 7.60 18.25 10.81
C GLY A 375 7.23 18.45 9.34
N GLU A 376 8.01 19.19 8.58
CA GLU A 376 7.72 19.41 7.16
C GLU A 376 7.93 18.16 6.32
N ALA A 377 7.00 17.90 5.37
CA ALA A 377 6.99 16.70 4.55
C ALA A 377 8.34 16.38 3.87
N LYS A 378 9.08 17.42 3.47
CA LYS A 378 10.38 17.29 2.80
C LYS A 378 11.47 16.82 3.76
N LYS A 379 11.49 17.35 4.98
CA LYS A 379 12.46 16.97 6.04
C LYS A 379 12.12 15.62 6.64
N VAL A 380 10.82 15.34 6.83
CA VAL A 380 10.32 14.01 7.23
C VAL A 380 10.81 12.94 6.25
N LYS A 381 10.58 13.12 4.94
CA LYS A 381 11.08 12.18 3.93
C LYS A 381 12.60 12.03 3.91
N PHE A 382 13.32 13.10 4.14
CA PHE A 382 14.79 13.05 4.23
C PHE A 382 15.23 12.21 5.44
N MET A 383 14.63 12.43 6.61
CA MET A 383 14.91 11.62 7.80
C MET A 383 14.56 10.14 7.60
N GLU A 384 13.38 9.86 7.05
CA GLU A 384 12.90 8.51 6.78
C GLU A 384 13.82 7.71 5.86
N ASN A 385 14.36 8.35 4.83
CA ASN A 385 15.15 7.68 3.80
C ASN A 385 16.66 7.65 4.09
N HIS A 386 17.21 8.66 4.76
CA HIS A 386 18.67 8.86 4.82
C HIS A 386 19.25 8.86 6.23
N VAL A 387 18.46 9.16 7.25
CA VAL A 387 18.94 9.31 8.64
C VAL A 387 18.54 8.13 9.51
N LEU A 388 17.23 7.89 9.62
CA LEU A 388 16.67 6.91 10.55
C LEU A 388 17.10 5.46 10.27
N PRO A 389 17.24 4.97 9.01
CA PRO A 389 17.69 3.61 8.77
C PRO A 389 19.04 3.31 9.38
N ASN A 390 20.01 4.19 9.19
CA ASN A 390 21.37 4.04 9.72
C ASN A 390 21.39 4.13 11.26
N TYR A 391 20.64 5.08 11.82
CA TYR A 391 20.53 5.24 13.26
C TYR A 391 19.94 4.00 13.95
N LEU A 392 18.79 3.51 13.46
CA LEU A 392 18.11 2.35 14.05
C LEU A 392 18.98 1.10 14.06
N LEU A 393 19.71 0.82 12.97
CA LEU A 393 20.62 -0.33 12.90
C LEU A 393 21.75 -0.25 13.95
N GLY A 394 22.16 0.95 14.34
CA GLY A 394 23.10 1.20 15.42
C GLY A 394 22.52 1.03 16.83
N CYS A 395 21.20 1.17 17.01
CA CYS A 395 20.56 1.16 18.31
C CYS A 395 20.51 -0.25 18.92
N ARG A 396 20.87 -0.39 20.21
CA ARG A 396 20.79 -1.69 20.91
C ARG A 396 19.36 -2.21 21.05
N TRP A 397 18.41 -1.30 21.24
CA TRP A 397 16.99 -1.61 21.45
C TRP A 397 16.22 -1.94 20.17
N PHE A 398 16.81 -1.72 19.02
CA PHE A 398 16.15 -2.03 17.73
C PHE A 398 16.11 -3.53 17.47
N GLY A 399 14.91 -4.12 17.46
CA GLY A 399 14.70 -5.57 17.27
C GLY A 399 14.84 -6.04 15.81
N GLY A 400 14.77 -5.12 14.86
CA GLY A 400 14.75 -5.43 13.41
C GLY A 400 16.11 -5.67 12.76
N LYS A 401 17.22 -5.77 13.50
CA LYS A 401 18.60 -5.84 12.94
C LYS A 401 18.87 -7.00 11.99
N ALA A 402 18.18 -8.13 12.21
CA ALA A 402 18.34 -9.32 11.37
C ALA A 402 17.50 -9.28 10.10
N ARG A 403 16.67 -8.23 9.94
CA ARG A 403 15.76 -8.04 8.80
C ARG A 403 16.20 -6.83 7.99
N VAL A 404 15.92 -6.87 6.69
CA VAL A 404 16.20 -5.73 5.81
C VAL A 404 15.05 -4.73 5.94
N ILE A 405 15.38 -3.50 6.39
CA ILE A 405 14.42 -2.39 6.45
C ILE A 405 14.04 -2.02 5.03
N GLN A 406 12.77 -2.10 4.71
CA GLN A 406 12.22 -1.68 3.43
C GLN A 406 12.01 -0.16 3.39
N ASN A 407 11.36 0.37 4.42
CA ASN A 407 11.19 1.80 4.63
C ASN A 407 10.86 2.08 6.10
N ILE A 408 11.02 3.33 6.47
CA ILE A 408 10.60 3.87 7.76
C ILE A 408 9.62 5.01 7.47
N GLN A 409 8.56 5.10 8.24
CA GLN A 409 7.60 6.20 8.20
C GLN A 409 7.46 6.81 9.58
N ILE A 410 7.56 8.13 9.67
CA ILE A 410 7.21 8.87 10.88
C ILE A 410 5.69 9.04 10.86
N VAL A 411 4.98 8.19 11.62
CA VAL A 411 3.50 8.20 11.65
C VAL A 411 2.94 9.23 12.61
N GLU A 412 3.71 9.59 13.66
CA GLU A 412 3.35 10.65 14.61
C GLU A 412 4.60 11.42 15.02
N ASN A 413 4.45 12.73 15.21
CA ASN A 413 5.47 13.62 15.76
C ASN A 413 4.84 14.49 16.86
N ILE A 414 5.13 14.16 18.10
CA ILE A 414 4.45 14.66 19.31
C ILE A 414 5.36 15.61 20.04
N ASN A 415 5.13 16.91 19.96
CA ASN A 415 5.91 17.89 20.70
C ASN A 415 5.76 17.72 22.21
N VAL A 416 6.88 17.67 22.93
CA VAL A 416 6.95 17.58 24.38
C VAL A 416 7.40 18.92 24.95
N PRO A 417 6.61 19.56 25.84
CA PRO A 417 6.93 20.88 26.37
C PRO A 417 8.07 20.83 27.39
N VAL A 418 9.30 20.87 26.94
CA VAL A 418 10.51 21.02 27.80
C VAL A 418 10.73 22.48 28.21
N ILE A 419 11.45 22.72 29.28
CA ILE A 419 11.69 24.09 29.79
C ILE A 419 12.75 24.79 28.91
N GLU A 420 13.79 24.06 28.51
CA GLU A 420 14.87 24.58 27.67
C GLU A 420 14.98 23.72 26.40
N GLY A 421 14.96 24.41 25.24
CA GLY A 421 15.05 23.77 23.94
C GLY A 421 13.74 23.19 23.46
N ASP A 422 13.81 22.27 22.51
CA ASP A 422 12.69 21.61 21.85
C ASP A 422 12.86 20.10 21.94
N ALA A 423 11.76 19.38 22.12
CA ALA A 423 11.75 17.93 22.12
C ALA A 423 10.44 17.37 21.55
N ALA A 424 10.52 16.20 20.96
CA ALA A 424 9.35 15.49 20.48
C ALA A 424 9.48 13.98 20.69
N PHE A 425 8.33 13.30 20.73
CA PHE A 425 8.23 11.86 20.54
C PHE A 425 7.86 11.59 19.08
N MET A 426 8.74 10.93 18.35
CA MET A 426 8.42 10.37 17.04
C MET A 426 7.95 8.93 17.21
N VAL A 427 6.85 8.58 16.57
CA VAL A 427 6.40 7.20 16.41
C VAL A 427 6.77 6.77 15.00
N LEU A 428 7.61 5.75 14.91
CA LEU A 428 8.15 5.22 13.66
C LEU A 428 7.45 3.91 13.33
N GLU A 429 6.93 3.77 12.11
CA GLU A 429 6.55 2.49 11.54
C GLU A 429 7.70 2.00 10.66
N VAL A 430 8.31 0.88 11.02
CA VAL A 430 9.40 0.24 10.29
C VAL A 430 8.86 -0.95 9.52
N ASN A 431 8.87 -0.85 8.22
CA ASN A 431 8.48 -1.89 7.29
C ASN A 431 9.71 -2.69 6.85
N TYR A 432 9.58 -3.98 6.75
CA TYR A 432 10.65 -4.90 6.37
C TYR A 432 10.31 -5.64 5.08
N ASN A 433 11.32 -6.18 4.41
CA ASN A 433 11.10 -7.03 3.23
C ASN A 433 10.29 -8.28 3.57
N GLU A 434 10.46 -8.78 4.81
CA GLU A 434 9.76 -9.96 5.30
C GLU A 434 9.22 -9.70 6.72
N GLY A 435 8.01 -10.20 6.99
CA GLY A 435 7.36 -10.07 8.28
C GLY A 435 6.44 -8.85 8.41
N LEU A 436 5.95 -8.64 9.62
CA LEU A 436 5.05 -7.53 9.95
C LEU A 436 5.83 -6.24 10.17
N PRO A 437 5.21 -5.08 9.85
CA PRO A 437 5.71 -3.80 10.32
C PRO A 437 5.81 -3.77 11.84
N GLU A 438 6.78 -3.04 12.33
CA GLU A 438 6.97 -2.81 13.76
C GLU A 438 6.91 -1.32 14.06
N MET A 439 6.29 -0.98 15.19
CA MET A 439 6.20 0.39 15.65
C MET A 439 7.29 0.66 16.69
N TYR A 440 7.94 1.82 16.61
CA TYR A 440 8.96 2.23 17.57
C TYR A 440 8.75 3.65 18.07
N ALA A 441 9.01 3.88 19.37
CA ALA A 441 9.04 5.21 19.94
C ALA A 441 10.47 5.75 19.99
N LEU A 442 10.68 6.92 19.38
CA LEU A 442 11.96 7.61 19.35
C LEU A 442 11.78 9.07 19.86
N PRO A 443 12.12 9.37 21.11
CA PRO A 443 12.19 10.75 21.56
C PRO A 443 13.39 11.44 20.91
N VAL A 444 13.21 12.69 20.45
CA VAL A 444 14.24 13.47 19.77
C VAL A 444 14.35 14.88 20.33
N SER A 445 15.55 15.45 20.27
CA SER A 445 15.82 16.84 20.62
C SER A 445 17.08 17.33 19.90
N LEU A 446 17.35 18.64 19.93
CA LEU A 446 18.53 19.26 19.36
C LEU A 446 19.52 19.68 20.46
N ALA A 447 20.81 19.46 20.20
CA ALA A 447 21.90 19.95 21.06
C ALA A 447 22.91 20.74 20.25
N PHE A 448 23.42 21.81 20.86
CA PHE A 448 24.40 22.73 20.27
C PHE A 448 25.53 23.03 21.25
N GLY A 449 26.74 23.33 20.71
CA GLY A 449 27.88 23.75 21.50
C GLY A 449 28.29 22.77 22.61
N GLU A 450 28.43 23.22 23.82
CA GLU A 450 28.91 22.40 24.95
C GLU A 450 28.02 21.17 25.22
N GLN A 451 26.71 21.29 25.01
CA GLN A 451 25.80 20.19 25.18
C GLN A 451 26.02 19.09 24.10
N GLU A 452 26.27 19.49 22.86
CA GLU A 452 26.65 18.57 21.78
C GLU A 452 27.94 17.83 22.09
N GLU A 453 28.98 18.58 22.54
CA GLU A 453 30.29 18.00 22.89
C GLU A 453 30.15 16.95 24.00
N LYS A 454 29.36 17.24 25.04
CA LYS A 454 29.07 16.30 26.12
C LYS A 454 28.35 15.06 25.65
N LEU A 455 27.35 15.19 24.75
CA LEU A 455 26.62 14.06 24.18
C LEU A 455 27.55 13.19 23.34
N ARG A 456 28.37 13.78 22.48
CA ARG A 456 29.32 13.02 21.66
C ARG A 456 30.37 12.28 22.50
N ALA A 457 30.84 12.88 23.58
CA ALA A 457 31.83 12.26 24.46
C ALA A 457 31.25 11.15 25.33
N ASN A 458 30.07 11.37 25.94
CA ASN A 458 29.52 10.45 26.95
C ASN A 458 28.49 9.46 26.38
N HIS A 459 27.77 9.85 25.32
CA HIS A 459 26.66 9.09 24.74
C HIS A 459 26.67 9.12 23.21
N PRO A 460 27.74 8.72 22.52
CA PRO A 460 27.85 8.82 21.08
C PRO A 460 26.71 8.08 20.32
N ILE A 461 26.20 7.01 20.91
CA ILE A 461 25.08 6.21 20.36
C ILE A 461 23.75 6.97 20.36
N SER A 462 23.62 8.04 21.14
CA SER A 462 22.41 8.87 21.15
C SER A 462 22.33 9.83 19.96
N VAL A 463 23.42 10.09 19.27
CA VAL A 463 23.47 11.03 18.14
C VAL A 463 22.80 10.40 16.92
N ILE A 464 21.75 11.06 16.43
CA ILE A 464 20.95 10.61 15.28
C ILE A 464 21.53 11.18 13.99
N ALA A 465 21.75 12.50 13.92
CA ALA A 465 22.33 13.17 12.76
C ALA A 465 23.02 14.50 13.15
N PRO A 466 24.03 14.94 12.40
CA PRO A 466 24.49 16.33 12.43
C PRO A 466 23.38 17.28 11.97
N VAL A 467 23.33 18.48 12.54
CA VAL A 467 22.33 19.51 12.21
C VAL A 467 23.03 20.85 11.97
N HIS A 468 22.62 21.53 10.91
CA HIS A 468 22.91 22.94 10.72
C HIS A 468 21.61 23.73 10.85
N MET A 469 21.55 24.66 11.80
CA MET A 469 20.40 25.55 12.00
C MET A 469 20.83 27.01 11.88
N GLY A 470 20.70 27.54 10.68
CA GLY A 470 21.27 28.83 10.32
C GLY A 470 22.80 28.82 10.42
N LYS A 471 23.38 29.60 11.38
CA LYS A 471 24.84 29.63 11.66
C LYS A 471 25.27 28.67 12.77
N ARG A 472 24.32 27.95 13.38
CA ARG A 472 24.59 27.04 14.50
C ARG A 472 24.80 25.63 13.97
N HIS A 473 25.87 24.98 14.44
CA HIS A 473 26.14 23.56 14.18
C HIS A 473 25.81 22.78 15.44
N GLY A 474 25.19 21.62 15.29
CA GLY A 474 24.76 20.80 16.41
C GLY A 474 24.39 19.38 15.97
N VAL A 475 23.59 18.69 16.78
CA VAL A 475 23.12 17.35 16.52
C VAL A 475 21.62 17.17 16.87
N LEU A 476 20.94 16.41 16.05
CA LEU A 476 19.69 15.74 16.44
C LEU A 476 20.07 14.50 17.23
N TYR A 477 19.47 14.30 18.40
CA TYR A 477 19.81 13.17 19.27
C TYR A 477 18.60 12.57 19.97
N ASP A 478 18.75 11.34 20.49
CA ASP A 478 17.73 10.66 21.29
C ASP A 478 17.54 11.38 22.63
N ALA A 479 16.41 12.06 22.76
CA ALA A 479 16.10 12.92 23.90
C ALA A 479 16.01 12.16 25.24
N ALA A 480 15.89 10.84 25.22
CA ALA A 480 15.96 10.05 26.46
C ALA A 480 17.29 10.28 27.22
N TYR A 481 18.36 10.67 26.51
CA TYR A 481 19.66 11.02 27.10
C TYR A 481 19.72 12.44 27.66
N SER A 482 18.70 13.28 27.44
CA SER A 482 18.56 14.60 28.06
C SER A 482 17.99 14.50 29.48
N GLU A 483 18.66 15.10 30.44
CA GLU A 483 18.13 15.18 31.80
C GLU A 483 16.86 16.01 31.86
N GLU A 484 16.80 17.12 31.14
CA GLU A 484 15.61 17.98 31.05
C GLU A 484 14.40 17.25 30.45
N PHE A 485 14.59 16.48 29.38
CA PHE A 485 13.52 15.66 28.81
C PHE A 485 12.99 14.62 29.81
N ARG A 486 13.88 13.91 30.49
CA ARG A 486 13.49 12.94 31.52
C ARG A 486 12.72 13.60 32.66
N ASN A 487 13.21 14.74 33.15
CA ASN A 487 12.54 15.50 34.22
C ASN A 487 11.18 16.01 33.76
N THR A 488 11.04 16.39 32.48
CA THR A 488 9.74 16.76 31.90
C THR A 488 8.77 15.59 31.89
N LEU A 489 9.20 14.39 31.49
CA LEU A 489 8.36 13.18 31.56
C LEU A 489 7.90 12.92 33.00
N TYR A 490 8.79 13.04 33.98
CA TYR A 490 8.42 12.89 35.39
C TYR A 490 7.36 13.92 35.81
N ARG A 491 7.51 15.20 35.44
CA ARG A 491 6.53 16.26 35.73
C ARG A 491 5.19 16.01 35.05
N LEU A 492 5.18 15.59 33.78
CA LEU A 492 3.94 15.25 33.06
C LEU A 492 3.16 14.15 33.81
N MET A 493 3.84 13.10 34.28
CA MET A 493 3.22 12.03 35.02
C MET A 493 2.68 12.50 36.39
N THR A 494 3.52 13.19 37.18
CA THR A 494 3.15 13.63 38.53
C THR A 494 2.01 14.64 38.54
N HIS A 495 1.89 15.46 37.49
CA HIS A 495 0.82 16.46 37.34
C HIS A 495 -0.37 15.97 36.49
N ARG A 496 -0.37 14.70 36.06
CA ARG A 496 -1.46 14.10 35.25
C ARG A 496 -1.85 14.95 34.03
N LYS A 497 -0.86 15.53 33.37
CA LYS A 497 -1.12 16.41 32.23
C LYS A 497 -1.54 15.58 31.01
N ARG A 498 -2.47 16.18 30.25
CA ARG A 498 -2.86 15.69 28.93
C ARG A 498 -2.28 16.65 27.89
N LEU A 499 -1.63 16.09 26.88
CA LEU A 499 -1.16 16.83 25.72
C LEU A 499 -2.04 16.43 24.54
N ARG A 500 -2.73 17.40 23.94
CA ARG A 500 -3.49 17.19 22.69
C ARG A 500 -2.54 17.29 21.51
N ILE A 501 -2.70 16.35 20.55
CA ILE A 501 -1.81 16.20 19.42
C ILE A 501 -2.66 15.82 18.22
N GLY A 502 -2.87 16.79 17.29
CA GLY A 502 -3.79 16.55 16.18
C GLY A 502 -5.14 16.02 16.67
N ASP A 503 -5.55 14.86 16.15
CA ASP A 503 -6.77 14.15 16.57
C ASP A 503 -6.56 13.20 17.76
N GLY A 504 -5.32 13.05 18.25
CA GLY A 504 -4.95 12.18 19.36
C GLY A 504 -4.59 12.93 20.65
N GLU A 505 -4.35 12.17 21.72
CA GLU A 505 -3.88 12.75 22.98
C GLU A 505 -2.87 11.84 23.68
N LEU A 506 -1.82 12.45 24.24
CA LEU A 506 -0.90 11.78 25.18
C LEU A 506 -1.39 12.01 26.60
N ASN A 507 -1.81 10.92 27.27
CA ASN A 507 -2.32 10.98 28.62
C ASN A 507 -1.31 10.43 29.61
N ALA A 508 -1.00 11.20 30.64
CA ALA A 508 -0.18 10.75 31.77
C ALA A 508 -1.06 10.28 32.93
N TYR A 509 -0.85 9.05 33.38
CA TYR A 509 -1.58 8.44 34.50
C TYR A 509 -0.64 8.08 35.64
N VAL A 510 -1.13 8.23 36.87
CA VAL A 510 -0.46 7.78 38.08
C VAL A 510 -1.42 6.84 38.82
N SER A 511 -0.94 5.67 39.28
CA SER A 511 -1.75 4.78 40.08
C SER A 511 -2.10 5.43 41.43
N ARG A 512 -3.22 5.01 42.03
CA ARG A 512 -3.65 5.52 43.37
C ARG A 512 -2.62 5.25 44.46
N GLU A 513 -1.87 4.16 44.36
CA GLU A 513 -0.80 3.82 45.29
C GLU A 513 0.41 4.74 45.10
N ALA A 514 0.83 4.99 43.86
CA ALA A 514 1.94 5.86 43.54
C ALA A 514 1.63 7.33 43.92
N GLU A 515 0.37 7.78 43.78
CA GLU A 515 -0.07 9.12 44.17
C GLU A 515 0.18 9.45 45.64
N LYS A 516 0.06 8.47 46.51
CA LYS A 516 0.30 8.66 47.96
C LYS A 516 1.76 8.87 48.32
N ILE A 517 2.66 8.49 47.40
CA ILE A 517 4.10 8.43 47.64
C ILE A 517 4.83 9.51 46.83
N ILE A 518 4.31 9.90 45.67
CA ILE A 518 4.87 10.93 44.82
C ILE A 518 4.35 12.29 45.32
N ARG A 519 5.24 13.11 45.86
CA ARG A 519 4.93 14.50 46.21
C ARG A 519 5.17 15.38 44.99
N PRO A 520 4.19 16.18 44.57
CA PRO A 520 4.31 17.01 43.36
C PRO A 520 5.32 18.18 43.47
N ASP A 521 5.65 18.59 44.67
CA ASP A 521 6.40 19.82 44.91
C ASP A 521 7.67 19.59 45.75
N GLY A 522 8.84 19.97 45.24
CA GLY A 522 9.90 20.50 46.03
C GLY A 522 11.32 19.99 45.88
N ASP A 523 11.62 18.85 45.34
CA ASP A 523 12.99 18.38 45.18
C ASP A 523 13.43 18.40 43.69
N ALA A 524 14.64 18.91 43.43
CA ALA A 524 15.28 18.78 42.14
C ALA A 524 15.33 17.29 41.73
N VAL A 525 14.64 16.97 40.67
CA VAL A 525 14.54 15.59 40.18
C VAL A 525 15.87 15.17 39.57
N LYS A 526 16.56 14.23 40.20
CA LYS A 526 17.76 13.61 39.62
C LYS A 526 17.38 12.38 38.83
N SER A 527 17.83 12.31 37.61
CA SER A 527 17.54 11.16 36.74
C SER A 527 18.80 10.58 36.11
N LYS A 528 18.87 9.24 36.06
CA LYS A 528 19.95 8.52 35.38
C LYS A 528 19.41 7.40 34.50
N ILE A 529 20.06 7.17 33.36
CA ILE A 529 19.76 6.03 32.48
C ILE A 529 20.54 4.82 32.95
N LEU A 530 19.87 3.66 32.95
CA LEU A 530 20.52 2.36 33.17
C LEU A 530 20.96 1.76 31.83
N ASN A 531 22.24 1.48 31.69
CA ASN A 531 22.81 0.88 30.48
C ASN A 531 22.59 -0.65 30.36
N ALA A 532 21.80 -1.24 31.25
CA ALA A 532 21.70 -2.70 31.40
C ALA A 532 20.66 -3.38 30.48
N GLU A 533 19.74 -2.62 29.85
CA GLU A 533 18.66 -3.21 29.05
C GLU A 533 18.92 -3.14 27.53
N GLN A 534 18.50 -4.22 26.83
CA GLN A 534 18.71 -4.37 25.38
C GLN A 534 17.52 -3.95 24.53
N SER A 535 16.29 -3.91 25.09
CA SER A 535 15.04 -3.69 24.32
C SER A 535 14.28 -2.41 24.67
N ASN A 536 14.60 -1.76 25.80
CA ASN A 536 13.91 -0.58 26.29
C ASN A 536 14.93 0.42 26.83
N THR A 537 14.49 1.63 27.17
CA THR A 537 15.31 2.60 27.91
C THR A 537 14.78 2.73 29.32
N SER A 538 15.59 2.32 30.29
CA SER A 538 15.25 2.38 31.70
C SER A 538 15.87 3.59 32.39
N ILE A 539 15.07 4.32 33.14
CA ILE A 539 15.42 5.55 33.82
C ILE A 539 15.14 5.39 35.32
N ILE A 540 16.05 5.82 36.17
CA ILE A 540 15.81 5.90 37.61
C ILE A 540 15.70 7.38 38.00
N PHE A 541 14.64 7.72 38.70
CA PHE A 541 14.43 9.05 39.29
C PHE A 541 14.64 9.00 40.80
N ASN A 542 15.48 9.89 41.35
CA ASN A 542 15.77 10.07 42.76
C ASN A 542 16.16 8.76 43.49
N ASP A 543 16.78 7.79 42.79
CA ASP A 543 17.13 6.45 43.28
C ASP A 543 15.95 5.65 43.90
N ARG A 544 14.71 6.07 43.57
CA ARG A 544 13.48 5.49 44.11
C ARG A 544 12.50 5.00 43.06
N TRP A 545 12.42 5.69 41.93
CA TRP A 545 11.41 5.43 40.91
C TRP A 545 12.05 4.86 39.66
N PHE A 546 11.49 3.75 39.21
CA PHE A 546 11.91 3.09 37.98
C PHE A 546 10.92 3.39 36.87
N PHE A 547 11.40 3.96 35.76
CA PHE A 547 10.60 4.29 34.59
C PHE A 547 11.17 3.61 33.35
N LYS A 548 10.30 3.04 32.52
CA LYS A 548 10.67 2.43 31.26
C LYS A 548 10.05 3.15 30.07
N ILE A 549 10.89 3.52 29.11
CA ILE A 549 10.44 3.87 27.77
C ILE A 549 10.46 2.58 26.95
N TYR A 550 9.30 2.06 26.63
CA TYR A 550 9.16 0.96 25.68
C TYR A 550 9.47 1.47 24.30
N ARG A 551 10.56 0.97 23.70
CA ARG A 551 10.99 1.40 22.36
C ARG A 551 10.15 0.75 21.27
N LYS A 552 9.83 -0.52 21.42
CA LYS A 552 8.91 -1.22 20.54
C LYS A 552 7.48 -1.08 21.07
N LEU A 553 6.57 -0.65 20.19
CA LEU A 553 5.15 -0.46 20.50
C LEU A 553 4.34 -1.52 19.77
N ASP A 554 3.37 -2.11 20.46
CA ASP A 554 2.39 -2.99 19.84
C ASP A 554 1.07 -2.24 19.69
N ARG A 555 0.41 -2.40 18.54
CA ARG A 555 -0.96 -1.87 18.37
C ARG A 555 -1.88 -2.66 19.30
N ALA A 556 -2.57 -1.98 20.21
CA ALA A 556 -3.60 -2.62 21.01
C ALA A 556 -4.69 -3.19 20.08
N SER A 557 -5.01 -4.46 20.24
CA SER A 557 -6.22 -5.02 19.67
C SER A 557 -7.41 -4.45 20.44
N ASN A 558 -8.23 -3.62 19.80
CA ASN A 558 -9.50 -3.17 20.35
C ASN A 558 -10.51 -4.31 20.39
#